data_2646e47d7237b2ffecfc6579c6389e41
#
_entry.id   2646e47d7237b2ffecfc6579c6389e41
#
_cell.length_a   1.000
_cell.length_b   1.000
_cell.length_c   1.000
_cell.angle_alpha   90.00
_cell.angle_beta   90.00
_cell.angle_gamma   90.00
#
_symmetry.space_group_name_H-M   'P 1'
#
loop_
_entity.id
_entity.type
_entity.pdbx_description
1 polymer ?
#
loop_
_entity_poly.entity_id
_entity_poly.type
_entity_poly.pdbx_seq_one_letter_code
_entity_poly.pdbx_strand_id
1 'polypeptide(L)'
;MNRLSTLGVVLTGALVASFCLAQTPPVPEQPLASRQVLPVWPGQPPGTENATLKESAIHVPNTNLHILRNVTTPTLTVFLPKSGNPSKTAVIIAPGGGFRVLAIDQEGYWVADWFAQHGVAAFVLKYRLAPTPQSDEEILPGGRMPAVPPPGAESPPGAATPRNPMMIPLPPDTQRNAVADGLQAIKLVRSNAAKWGIAPDRVLFMGFSAGAALTAGTMLAENPAERPNYVGVIYGGPIGGPIPSIPANTPPAFLAVAEDDPLASAAEIKFFEALREAKAAPELHVYRSGQHGFSMMLRNGTSDHWIDELYWWMASYDLTKP
;
A
#
# COMPACT_ATOMS: atom_id res chain seq x y z
N MET A 1 45.91 64.32 -18.47
CA MET A 1 45.28 63.53 -19.56
C MET A 1 45.48 62.08 -19.20
N ASN A 2 44.59 61.53 -18.44
CA ASN A 2 44.63 60.11 -18.04
C ASN A 2 43.43 59.39 -18.70
N ARG A 3 43.74 58.39 -19.51
CA ARG A 3 42.78 57.49 -20.12
C ARG A 3 42.57 56.32 -19.16
N LEU A 4 41.38 56.21 -18.62
CA LEU A 4 40.88 54.99 -17.92
C LEU A 4 40.41 53.98 -18.95
N SER A 5 41.01 52.81 -18.95
CA SER A 5 40.59 51.65 -19.71
C SER A 5 39.61 50.85 -18.85
N THR A 6 38.36 50.75 -19.27
CA THR A 6 37.35 49.87 -18.66
C THR A 6 37.52 48.47 -19.20
N LEU A 7 37.90 47.54 -18.32
CA LEU A 7 37.93 46.10 -18.59
C LEU A 7 36.51 45.56 -18.39
N GLY A 8 35.88 45.18 -19.48
CA GLY A 8 34.57 44.48 -19.41
C GLY A 8 34.79 42.99 -19.08
N VAL A 9 34.28 42.58 -17.93
CA VAL A 9 34.22 41.16 -17.56
C VAL A 9 32.95 40.57 -18.19
N VAL A 10 33.13 39.72 -19.20
CA VAL A 10 32.06 38.93 -19.78
C VAL A 10 31.88 37.66 -18.90
N LEU A 11 30.85 37.63 -18.06
CA LEU A 11 30.41 36.43 -17.37
C LEU A 11 29.68 35.55 -18.37
N THR A 12 30.30 34.51 -18.88
CA THR A 12 29.66 33.40 -19.57
C THR A 12 29.03 32.51 -18.53
N GLY A 13 27.73 32.72 -18.28
CA GLY A 13 26.92 31.82 -17.47
C GLY A 13 26.72 30.50 -18.23
N ALA A 14 27.43 29.46 -17.83
CA ALA A 14 27.12 28.11 -18.26
C ALA A 14 25.78 27.66 -17.59
N LEU A 15 24.71 27.61 -18.39
CA LEU A 15 23.47 26.96 -18.00
C LEU A 15 23.74 25.47 -17.87
N VAL A 16 23.99 24.98 -16.66
CA VAL A 16 23.96 23.54 -16.36
C VAL A 16 22.50 23.14 -16.34
N ALA A 17 22.01 22.64 -17.47
CA ALA A 17 20.75 21.95 -17.51
C ALA A 17 20.90 20.65 -16.69
N SER A 18 20.47 20.69 -15.42
CA SER A 18 20.28 19.48 -14.63
C SER A 18 19.18 18.67 -15.30
N PHE A 19 19.57 17.68 -16.12
CA PHE A 19 18.70 16.62 -16.51
C PHE A 19 18.34 15.86 -15.23
N CYS A 20 17.14 16.11 -14.72
CA CYS A 20 16.50 15.25 -13.73
C CYS A 20 16.27 13.92 -14.44
N LEU A 21 17.19 12.97 -14.28
CA LEU A 21 16.97 11.59 -14.66
C LEU A 21 15.78 11.12 -13.83
N ALA A 22 14.67 10.85 -14.50
CA ALA A 22 13.56 10.14 -13.87
C ALA A 22 14.15 8.87 -13.23
N GLN A 23 14.18 8.84 -11.90
CA GLN A 23 14.68 7.68 -11.18
C GLN A 23 13.72 6.53 -11.50
N THR A 24 14.23 5.53 -12.18
CA THR A 24 13.50 4.26 -12.35
C THR A 24 13.26 3.70 -10.94
N PRO A 25 12.03 3.24 -10.66
CA PRO A 25 11.74 2.58 -9.38
C PRO A 25 12.78 1.49 -9.12
N PRO A 26 13.21 1.27 -7.89
CA PRO A 26 14.19 0.26 -7.58
C PRO A 26 13.70 -1.12 -8.06
N VAL A 27 14.44 -1.72 -8.96
CA VAL A 27 14.20 -3.13 -9.35
C VAL A 27 14.54 -3.99 -8.15
N PRO A 28 13.67 -4.93 -7.71
CA PRO A 28 13.94 -5.78 -6.57
C PRO A 28 15.31 -6.46 -6.72
N GLU A 29 16.16 -6.33 -5.71
CA GLU A 29 17.53 -6.88 -5.73
C GLU A 29 17.57 -8.42 -5.84
N GLN A 30 16.49 -9.11 -5.46
CA GLN A 30 16.38 -10.57 -5.57
C GLN A 30 15.19 -10.95 -6.44
N PRO A 31 15.38 -11.93 -7.33
CA PRO A 31 14.27 -12.49 -8.12
C PRO A 31 13.14 -12.97 -7.20
N LEU A 32 11.89 -12.61 -7.51
CA LEU A 32 10.70 -13.02 -6.74
C LEU A 32 10.61 -14.54 -6.61
N ALA A 33 11.01 -15.29 -7.64
CA ALA A 33 11.01 -16.75 -7.66
C ALA A 33 11.92 -17.40 -6.58
N SER A 34 12.89 -16.67 -6.04
CA SER A 34 13.79 -17.17 -4.98
C SER A 34 13.30 -16.84 -3.57
N ARG A 35 12.21 -16.08 -3.42
CA ARG A 35 11.70 -15.66 -2.10
C ARG A 35 10.82 -16.73 -1.48
N GLN A 36 10.87 -16.83 -0.15
CA GLN A 36 9.98 -17.72 0.59
C GLN A 36 8.55 -17.21 0.50
N VAL A 37 7.62 -18.09 0.13
CA VAL A 37 6.18 -17.84 0.14
C VAL A 37 5.54 -18.81 1.12
N LEU A 38 4.70 -18.30 2.01
CA LEU A 38 4.01 -19.07 3.05
C LEU A 38 2.51 -18.97 2.86
N PRO A 39 1.74 -20.05 2.97
CA PRO A 39 0.30 -19.96 3.09
C PRO A 39 -0.06 -19.25 4.39
N VAL A 40 -1.03 -18.33 4.33
CA VAL A 40 -1.52 -17.61 5.51
C VAL A 40 -2.32 -18.53 6.43
N TRP A 41 -3.09 -19.43 5.86
CA TRP A 41 -3.91 -20.41 6.57
C TRP A 41 -3.23 -21.79 6.58
N PRO A 42 -3.37 -22.56 7.65
CA PRO A 42 -2.78 -23.91 7.73
C PRO A 42 -3.44 -24.92 6.80
N GLY A 43 -4.55 -24.56 6.19
CA GLY A 43 -5.35 -25.34 5.25
C GLY A 43 -6.14 -24.43 4.33
N GLN A 44 -7.29 -24.90 3.87
CA GLN A 44 -8.18 -24.11 3.03
C GLN A 44 -8.74 -22.90 3.83
N PRO A 45 -8.65 -21.66 3.29
CA PRO A 45 -9.22 -20.50 3.95
C PRO A 45 -10.72 -20.61 4.11
N PRO A 46 -11.30 -20.23 5.26
CA PRO A 46 -12.75 -20.30 5.47
C PRO A 46 -13.53 -19.53 4.40
N GLY A 47 -14.58 -20.12 3.84
CA GLY A 47 -15.43 -19.52 2.79
C GLY A 47 -14.88 -19.64 1.37
N THR A 48 -13.86 -20.51 1.14
CA THR A 48 -13.34 -20.81 -0.19
C THR A 48 -13.60 -22.24 -0.65
N GLU A 49 -14.43 -22.97 0.06
CA GLU A 49 -14.69 -24.40 -0.16
C GLU A 49 -15.16 -24.71 -1.59
N ASN A 50 -15.88 -23.78 -2.20
CA ASN A 50 -16.43 -23.89 -3.56
C ASN A 50 -15.72 -22.95 -4.56
N ALA A 51 -14.54 -22.44 -4.24
CA ALA A 51 -13.82 -21.54 -5.14
C ALA A 51 -13.29 -22.30 -6.36
N THR A 52 -13.79 -21.95 -7.55
CA THR A 52 -13.37 -22.54 -8.83
C THR A 52 -12.47 -21.64 -9.66
N LEU A 53 -12.38 -20.36 -9.29
CA LEU A 53 -11.56 -19.38 -10.01
C LEU A 53 -10.09 -19.64 -9.76
N LYS A 54 -9.31 -19.49 -10.82
CA LYS A 54 -7.85 -19.58 -10.74
C LYS A 54 -7.25 -18.18 -10.64
N GLU A 55 -6.32 -18.04 -9.69
CA GLU A 55 -5.45 -16.87 -9.61
C GLU A 55 -4.68 -16.70 -10.92
N SER A 56 -4.58 -15.48 -11.38
CA SER A 56 -3.74 -15.11 -12.52
C SER A 56 -3.10 -13.75 -12.35
N ALA A 57 -1.92 -13.59 -12.95
CA ALA A 57 -1.25 -12.31 -13.09
C ALA A 57 -1.57 -11.70 -14.45
N ILE A 58 -1.87 -10.41 -14.49
CA ILE A 58 -2.04 -9.63 -15.71
C ILE A 58 -0.86 -8.66 -15.80
N HIS A 59 -0.15 -8.67 -16.92
CA HIS A 59 0.86 -7.66 -17.21
C HIS A 59 0.17 -6.37 -17.65
N VAL A 60 0.50 -5.25 -17.00
CA VAL A 60 -0.04 -3.93 -17.38
C VAL A 60 0.70 -3.44 -18.62
N PRO A 61 0.03 -3.28 -19.77
CA PRO A 61 0.67 -2.91 -21.03
C PRO A 61 1.53 -1.65 -20.93
N ASN A 62 2.66 -1.64 -21.64
CA ASN A 62 3.63 -0.53 -21.66
C ASN A 62 4.28 -0.21 -20.31
N THR A 63 4.25 -1.13 -19.36
CA THR A 63 4.90 -1.03 -18.05
C THR A 63 5.58 -2.36 -17.71
N ASN A 64 6.36 -2.35 -16.61
CA ASN A 64 6.88 -3.59 -16.02
C ASN A 64 6.04 -4.05 -14.83
N LEU A 65 4.77 -3.61 -14.76
CA LEU A 65 3.89 -3.89 -13.65
C LEU A 65 3.01 -5.10 -13.91
N HIS A 66 2.71 -5.82 -12.84
CA HIS A 66 1.72 -6.89 -12.80
C HIS A 66 0.65 -6.56 -11.76
N ILE A 67 -0.56 -6.99 -12.05
CA ILE A 67 -1.65 -7.06 -11.09
C ILE A 67 -2.07 -8.52 -10.93
N LEU A 68 -2.44 -8.90 -9.72
CA LEU A 68 -2.99 -10.24 -9.46
C LEU A 68 -4.50 -10.17 -9.33
N ARG A 69 -5.20 -11.21 -9.77
CA ARG A 69 -6.65 -11.34 -9.64
C ARG A 69 -7.06 -12.73 -9.19
N ASN A 70 -8.31 -12.86 -8.75
CA ASN A 70 -8.92 -14.13 -8.35
C ASN A 70 -8.12 -14.89 -7.29
N VAL A 71 -7.53 -14.14 -6.34
CA VAL A 71 -6.83 -14.75 -5.21
C VAL A 71 -7.85 -15.42 -4.29
N THR A 72 -7.74 -16.73 -4.14
CA THR A 72 -8.57 -17.57 -3.23
C THR A 72 -7.72 -18.19 -2.12
N THR A 73 -6.40 -18.26 -2.32
CA THR A 73 -5.44 -18.80 -1.35
C THR A 73 -4.47 -17.72 -0.91
N PRO A 74 -4.71 -17.10 0.27
CA PRO A 74 -3.82 -16.06 0.79
C PRO A 74 -2.41 -16.56 1.09
N THR A 75 -1.42 -15.74 0.74
CA THR A 75 -0.01 -16.04 1.02
C THR A 75 0.74 -14.81 1.53
N LEU A 76 1.85 -15.06 2.24
CA LEU A 76 2.86 -14.05 2.58
C LEU A 76 4.14 -14.32 1.79
N THR A 77 4.60 -13.34 1.03
CA THR A 77 5.94 -13.35 0.42
C THR A 77 6.92 -12.63 1.34
N VAL A 78 8.02 -13.30 1.69
CA VAL A 78 8.97 -12.86 2.72
C VAL A 78 10.13 -12.08 2.11
N PHE A 79 10.43 -10.90 2.68
CA PHE A 79 11.54 -10.03 2.34
C PHE A 79 12.37 -9.76 3.60
N LEU A 80 13.52 -10.41 3.71
CA LEU A 80 14.40 -10.24 4.86
C LEU A 80 15.59 -9.35 4.52
N PRO A 81 16.09 -8.55 5.47
CA PRO A 81 17.35 -7.84 5.33
C PRO A 81 18.49 -8.81 5.05
N LYS A 82 19.39 -8.45 4.12
CA LYS A 82 20.49 -9.34 3.70
C LYS A 82 21.67 -9.36 4.67
N SER A 83 21.96 -8.24 5.31
CA SER A 83 23.15 -8.05 6.14
C SER A 83 22.98 -6.85 7.08
N GLY A 84 23.91 -6.70 8.01
CA GLY A 84 23.94 -5.60 8.96
C GLY A 84 23.33 -5.98 10.31
N ASN A 85 22.89 -4.99 11.04
CA ASN A 85 22.20 -5.15 12.32
C ASN A 85 20.72 -4.79 12.14
N PRO A 86 19.90 -5.72 11.63
CA PRO A 86 18.51 -5.43 11.27
C PRO A 86 17.67 -5.06 12.48
N SER A 87 16.66 -4.25 12.27
CA SER A 87 15.66 -3.98 13.29
C SER A 87 14.89 -5.25 13.62
N LYS A 88 14.32 -5.31 14.83
CA LYS A 88 13.46 -6.44 15.20
C LYS A 88 12.00 -6.22 14.79
N THR A 89 11.76 -5.33 13.88
CA THR A 89 10.42 -4.95 13.39
C THR A 89 10.03 -5.76 12.16
N ALA A 90 8.76 -6.13 12.09
CA ALA A 90 8.13 -6.68 10.91
C ALA A 90 7.13 -5.69 10.31
N VAL A 91 7.15 -5.52 8.98
CA VAL A 91 6.14 -4.76 8.24
C VAL A 91 5.33 -5.73 7.38
N ILE A 92 4.02 -5.84 7.61
CA ILE A 92 3.09 -6.58 6.75
C ILE A 92 2.45 -5.57 5.80
N ILE A 93 2.49 -5.84 4.50
CA ILE A 93 2.08 -4.92 3.45
C ILE A 93 0.90 -5.51 2.70
N ALA A 94 -0.23 -4.80 2.67
CA ALA A 94 -1.43 -5.15 1.93
C ALA A 94 -1.61 -4.21 0.71
N PRO A 95 -1.35 -4.69 -0.52
CA PRO A 95 -1.56 -3.89 -1.73
C PRO A 95 -3.01 -3.48 -1.93
N GLY A 96 -3.25 -2.42 -2.69
CA GLY A 96 -4.56 -1.98 -3.13
C GLY A 96 -5.05 -2.69 -4.39
N GLY A 97 -6.17 -2.20 -4.93
CA GLY A 97 -6.80 -2.72 -6.15
C GLY A 97 -8.29 -3.02 -5.98
N GLY A 98 -8.98 -2.25 -5.13
CA GLY A 98 -10.44 -2.29 -4.97
C GLY A 98 -11.00 -3.62 -4.51
N PHE A 99 -10.24 -4.45 -3.82
CA PHE A 99 -10.58 -5.84 -3.45
C PHE A 99 -10.86 -6.76 -4.65
N ARG A 100 -10.50 -6.37 -5.86
CA ARG A 100 -10.70 -7.16 -7.09
C ARG A 100 -9.40 -7.63 -7.70
N VAL A 101 -8.39 -6.80 -7.59
CA VAL A 101 -7.02 -7.08 -8.01
C VAL A 101 -6.05 -6.67 -6.91
N LEU A 102 -4.78 -7.02 -7.05
CA LEU A 102 -3.69 -6.50 -6.23
C LEU A 102 -2.68 -5.80 -7.13
N ALA A 103 -2.38 -4.55 -6.83
CA ALA A 103 -1.27 -3.79 -7.42
C ALA A 103 0.06 -4.29 -6.81
N ILE A 104 0.36 -5.58 -7.07
CA ILE A 104 1.32 -6.36 -6.30
C ILE A 104 2.76 -5.86 -6.39
N ASP A 105 3.15 -5.26 -7.52
CA ASP A 105 4.50 -4.76 -7.70
C ASP A 105 4.72 -3.45 -6.94
N GLN A 106 4.04 -2.35 -7.33
CA GLN A 106 4.31 -1.02 -6.80
C GLN A 106 3.80 -0.79 -5.37
N GLU A 107 2.78 -1.54 -4.94
CA GLU A 107 2.18 -1.43 -3.59
C GLU A 107 2.52 -2.63 -2.70
N GLY A 108 3.30 -3.57 -3.22
CA GLY A 108 3.70 -4.77 -2.51
C GLY A 108 5.21 -4.98 -2.54
N TYR A 109 5.70 -5.55 -3.64
CA TYR A 109 7.08 -6.05 -3.73
C TYR A 109 8.12 -4.93 -3.67
N TRP A 110 7.90 -3.78 -4.32
CA TRP A 110 8.84 -2.66 -4.27
C TRP A 110 8.92 -2.03 -2.89
N VAL A 111 7.78 -1.90 -2.21
CA VAL A 111 7.71 -1.41 -0.83
C VAL A 111 8.45 -2.37 0.11
N ALA A 112 8.21 -3.68 -0.04
CA ALA A 112 8.86 -4.69 0.80
C ALA A 112 10.38 -4.76 0.57
N ASP A 113 10.82 -4.62 -0.67
CA ASP A 113 12.25 -4.59 -1.02
C ASP A 113 12.92 -3.35 -0.45
N TRP A 114 12.26 -2.19 -0.51
CA TRP A 114 12.73 -0.96 0.11
C TRP A 114 12.95 -1.14 1.62
N PHE A 115 11.96 -1.69 2.34
CA PHE A 115 12.10 -1.97 3.78
C PHE A 115 13.24 -2.95 4.08
N ALA A 116 13.37 -4.02 3.30
CA ALA A 116 14.45 -4.99 3.46
C ALA A 116 15.84 -4.36 3.25
N GLN A 117 15.99 -3.44 2.29
CA GLN A 117 17.21 -2.66 2.08
C GLN A 117 17.51 -1.71 3.25
N HIS A 118 16.49 -1.24 3.96
CA HIS A 118 16.61 -0.38 5.14
C HIS A 118 16.64 -1.15 6.47
N GLY A 119 16.91 -2.46 6.43
CA GLY A 119 17.11 -3.28 7.62
C GLY A 119 15.84 -3.70 8.35
N VAL A 120 14.67 -3.62 7.70
CA VAL A 120 13.37 -4.01 8.27
C VAL A 120 12.81 -5.23 7.53
N ALA A 121 12.43 -6.28 8.26
CA ALA A 121 11.77 -7.44 7.65
C ALA A 121 10.38 -7.06 7.13
N ALA A 122 10.07 -7.42 5.89
CA ALA A 122 8.80 -7.11 5.26
C ALA A 122 8.12 -8.36 4.70
N PHE A 123 6.78 -8.32 4.68
CA PHE A 123 5.93 -9.45 4.31
C PHE A 123 4.79 -8.94 3.43
N VAL A 124 4.78 -9.31 2.15
CA VAL A 124 3.70 -8.89 1.24
C VAL A 124 2.53 -9.87 1.35
N LEU A 125 1.39 -9.37 1.78
CA LEU A 125 0.16 -10.13 1.91
C LEU A 125 -0.61 -10.13 0.59
N LYS A 126 -0.74 -11.29 0.00
CA LYS A 126 -1.70 -11.58 -1.05
C LYS A 126 -2.98 -12.09 -0.37
N TYR A 127 -3.96 -11.22 -0.20
CA TYR A 127 -5.23 -11.52 0.47
C TYR A 127 -6.32 -11.91 -0.53
N ARG A 128 -7.40 -12.55 -0.06
CA ARG A 128 -8.53 -12.97 -0.89
C ARG A 128 -9.24 -11.79 -1.56
N LEU A 129 -9.62 -12.00 -2.80
CA LEU A 129 -10.25 -11.00 -3.66
C LEU A 129 -11.65 -11.42 -4.07
N ALA A 130 -12.48 -10.43 -4.40
CA ALA A 130 -13.72 -10.65 -5.11
C ALA A 130 -13.44 -11.26 -6.49
N PRO A 131 -14.34 -12.10 -7.00
CA PRO A 131 -14.26 -12.61 -8.36
C PRO A 131 -14.20 -11.50 -9.41
N THR A 132 -13.39 -11.71 -10.43
CA THR A 132 -13.28 -10.81 -11.59
C THR A 132 -13.57 -11.57 -12.88
N PRO A 133 -13.95 -10.89 -13.97
CA PRO A 133 -14.08 -11.50 -15.29
C PRO A 133 -12.85 -12.30 -15.71
N GLN A 134 -13.04 -13.26 -16.60
CA GLN A 134 -11.93 -14.11 -17.08
C GLN A 134 -11.01 -13.39 -18.07
N SER A 135 -11.56 -12.44 -18.84
CA SER A 135 -10.82 -11.69 -19.84
C SER A 135 -9.98 -10.58 -19.22
N ASP A 136 -8.70 -10.49 -19.61
CA ASP A 136 -7.80 -9.42 -19.20
C ASP A 136 -8.26 -8.06 -19.77
N GLU A 137 -8.85 -8.03 -20.95
CA GLU A 137 -9.42 -6.81 -21.56
C GLU A 137 -10.61 -6.26 -20.77
N GLU A 138 -11.41 -7.12 -20.13
CA GLU A 138 -12.50 -6.66 -19.25
C GLU A 138 -11.97 -6.03 -17.95
N ILE A 139 -10.78 -6.42 -17.50
CA ILE A 139 -10.13 -5.85 -16.31
C ILE A 139 -9.35 -4.58 -16.66
N LEU A 140 -8.64 -4.59 -17.78
CA LEU A 140 -7.82 -3.49 -18.28
C LEU A 140 -8.30 -3.04 -19.67
N PRO A 141 -9.47 -2.42 -19.79
CA PRO A 141 -9.98 -1.96 -21.07
C PRO A 141 -8.99 -1.02 -21.77
N GLY A 142 -8.58 -1.36 -23.00
CA GLY A 142 -7.54 -0.61 -23.70
C GLY A 142 -6.18 -0.61 -22.98
N GLY A 143 -5.90 -1.65 -22.19
CA GLY A 143 -4.64 -1.81 -21.48
C GLY A 143 -4.43 -0.85 -20.29
N ARG A 144 -5.47 -0.29 -19.72
CA ARG A 144 -5.40 0.64 -18.59
C ARG A 144 -6.35 0.23 -17.48
N MET A 145 -5.93 0.45 -16.24
CA MET A 145 -6.86 0.37 -15.10
C MET A 145 -7.99 1.37 -15.33
N PRO A 146 -9.26 0.91 -15.27
CA PRO A 146 -10.39 1.82 -15.43
C PRO A 146 -10.38 2.83 -14.29
N ALA A 147 -10.59 4.11 -14.61
CA ALA A 147 -10.73 5.14 -13.61
C ALA A 147 -11.93 4.83 -12.71
N VAL A 148 -11.73 4.89 -11.40
CA VAL A 148 -12.83 4.87 -10.43
C VAL A 148 -13.42 6.28 -10.43
N PRO A 149 -14.68 6.47 -10.83
CA PRO A 149 -15.29 7.79 -10.78
C PRO A 149 -15.43 8.27 -9.33
N PRO A 150 -15.36 9.57 -9.09
CA PRO A 150 -15.57 10.13 -7.75
C PRO A 150 -16.95 9.75 -7.20
N PRO A 151 -17.11 9.66 -5.89
CA PRO A 151 -18.39 9.36 -5.26
C PRO A 151 -19.47 10.35 -5.74
N GLY A 152 -20.61 9.82 -6.21
CA GLY A 152 -21.72 10.64 -6.73
C GLY A 152 -21.67 10.99 -8.22
N ALA A 153 -20.69 10.52 -8.97
CA ALA A 153 -20.69 10.66 -10.43
C ALA A 153 -21.76 9.76 -11.04
N GLU A 154 -22.77 10.40 -11.65
CA GLU A 154 -23.80 9.68 -12.41
C GLU A 154 -23.28 9.33 -13.83
N SER A 155 -23.56 8.11 -14.28
CA SER A 155 -23.28 7.75 -15.68
C SER A 155 -24.24 8.52 -16.60
N PRO A 156 -23.77 9.08 -17.74
CA PRO A 156 -24.65 9.76 -18.67
C PRO A 156 -25.78 8.84 -19.14
N PRO A 157 -27.03 9.32 -19.21
CA PRO A 157 -28.16 8.52 -19.66
C PRO A 157 -27.92 8.01 -21.09
N GLY A 158 -28.03 6.69 -21.29
CA GLY A 158 -27.97 6.06 -22.61
C GLY A 158 -26.59 5.61 -23.10
N ALA A 159 -25.52 5.81 -22.35
CA ALA A 159 -24.26 5.16 -22.64
C ALA A 159 -24.33 3.70 -22.21
N ALA A 160 -24.30 2.77 -23.15
CA ALA A 160 -23.89 1.38 -22.89
C ALA A 160 -22.39 1.42 -22.55
N THR A 161 -22.06 1.90 -21.35
CA THR A 161 -20.69 1.88 -20.85
C THR A 161 -20.29 0.42 -20.69
N PRO A 162 -19.13 0.00 -21.18
CA PRO A 162 -18.53 -1.25 -20.75
C PRO A 162 -18.60 -1.23 -19.21
N ARG A 163 -19.20 -2.24 -18.59
CA ARG A 163 -19.35 -2.26 -17.13
C ARG A 163 -17.93 -2.20 -16.54
N ASN A 164 -17.56 -1.01 -16.03
CA ASN A 164 -16.30 -0.87 -15.33
C ASN A 164 -16.29 -1.90 -14.19
N PRO A 165 -15.45 -2.94 -14.24
CA PRO A 165 -15.47 -4.01 -13.23
C PRO A 165 -15.21 -3.47 -11.83
N MET A 166 -14.55 -2.31 -11.69
CA MET A 166 -14.32 -1.66 -10.40
C MET A 166 -15.60 -1.08 -9.79
N MET A 167 -16.67 -0.88 -10.60
CA MET A 167 -17.97 -0.33 -10.17
C MET A 167 -19.00 -1.40 -9.81
N ILE A 168 -18.73 -2.67 -10.08
CA ILE A 168 -19.64 -3.77 -9.69
C ILE A 168 -19.64 -3.83 -8.17
N PRO A 169 -20.78 -3.92 -7.46
CA PRO A 169 -20.79 -4.08 -6.01
C PRO A 169 -19.96 -5.29 -5.56
N LEU A 170 -19.19 -5.11 -4.51
CA LEU A 170 -18.40 -6.20 -3.93
C LEU A 170 -19.36 -7.23 -3.27
N PRO A 171 -19.06 -8.53 -3.36
CA PRO A 171 -19.72 -9.52 -2.54
C PRO A 171 -19.64 -9.13 -1.04
N PRO A 172 -20.71 -9.31 -0.26
CA PRO A 172 -20.81 -8.81 1.12
C PRO A 172 -19.65 -9.24 2.03
N ASP A 173 -19.11 -10.44 1.79
CA ASP A 173 -18.06 -11.02 2.64
C ASP A 173 -16.64 -10.65 2.22
N THR A 174 -16.46 -9.95 1.11
CA THR A 174 -15.14 -9.69 0.53
C THR A 174 -14.22 -8.97 1.53
N GLN A 175 -14.66 -7.87 2.11
CA GLN A 175 -13.85 -7.10 3.06
C GLN A 175 -13.61 -7.90 4.34
N ARG A 176 -14.64 -8.56 4.88
CA ARG A 176 -14.52 -9.42 6.07
C ARG A 176 -13.47 -10.52 5.87
N ASN A 177 -13.51 -11.18 4.72
CA ASN A 177 -12.54 -12.23 4.38
C ASN A 177 -11.12 -11.67 4.24
N ALA A 178 -10.94 -10.52 3.62
CA ALA A 178 -9.65 -9.86 3.51
C ALA A 178 -9.10 -9.46 4.90
N VAL A 179 -9.93 -8.89 5.78
CA VAL A 179 -9.55 -8.56 7.16
C VAL A 179 -9.16 -9.82 7.93
N ALA A 180 -9.91 -10.91 7.79
CA ALA A 180 -9.56 -12.19 8.42
C ALA A 180 -8.20 -12.72 7.94
N ASP A 181 -7.87 -12.55 6.65
CA ASP A 181 -6.55 -12.90 6.12
C ASP A 181 -5.45 -12.01 6.72
N GLY A 182 -5.72 -10.72 6.92
CA GLY A 182 -4.81 -9.79 7.58
C GLY A 182 -4.53 -10.17 9.03
N LEU A 183 -5.56 -10.48 9.81
CA LEU A 183 -5.42 -10.93 11.20
C LEU A 183 -4.65 -12.26 11.29
N GLN A 184 -4.95 -13.19 10.38
CA GLN A 184 -4.22 -14.46 10.33
C GLN A 184 -2.77 -14.27 9.90
N ALA A 185 -2.47 -13.31 9.02
CA ALA A 185 -1.10 -12.94 8.64
C ALA A 185 -0.31 -12.38 9.84
N ILE A 186 -0.92 -11.51 10.65
CA ILE A 186 -0.32 -11.00 11.90
C ILE A 186 0.02 -12.17 12.84
N LYS A 187 -0.91 -13.08 13.04
CA LYS A 187 -0.72 -14.29 13.86
C LYS A 187 0.42 -15.15 13.32
N LEU A 188 0.47 -15.37 11.99
CA LEU A 188 1.53 -16.15 11.34
C LEU A 188 2.91 -15.49 11.52
N VAL A 189 3.00 -14.17 11.34
CA VAL A 189 4.25 -13.42 11.53
C VAL A 189 4.72 -13.52 12.99
N ARG A 190 3.84 -13.30 13.95
CA ARG A 190 4.16 -13.41 15.39
C ARG A 190 4.60 -14.81 15.79
N SER A 191 3.93 -15.85 15.30
CA SER A 191 4.27 -17.24 15.63
C SER A 191 5.62 -17.70 15.05
N ASN A 192 6.11 -17.04 14.00
CA ASN A 192 7.41 -17.30 13.38
C ASN A 192 8.47 -16.21 13.70
N ALA A 193 8.19 -15.32 14.62
CA ALA A 193 9.04 -14.16 14.92
C ALA A 193 10.50 -14.54 15.19
N ALA A 194 10.72 -15.55 16.02
CA ALA A 194 12.07 -16.04 16.34
C ALA A 194 12.84 -16.54 15.11
N LYS A 195 12.15 -17.16 14.13
CA LYS A 195 12.76 -17.65 12.90
C LYS A 195 13.34 -16.52 12.03
N TRP A 196 12.73 -15.34 12.09
CA TRP A 196 13.13 -14.18 11.29
C TRP A 196 13.88 -13.11 12.10
N GLY A 197 14.17 -13.36 13.37
CA GLY A 197 14.87 -12.42 14.25
C GLY A 197 14.07 -11.17 14.59
N ILE A 198 12.74 -11.22 14.51
CA ILE A 198 11.82 -10.11 14.81
C ILE A 198 11.20 -10.26 16.21
N ALA A 199 10.72 -9.17 16.79
CA ALA A 199 9.98 -9.17 18.03
C ALA A 199 8.46 -9.25 17.75
N PRO A 200 7.70 -10.13 18.42
CA PRO A 200 6.27 -10.33 18.11
C PRO A 200 5.38 -9.12 18.46
N ASP A 201 5.89 -8.21 19.27
CA ASP A 201 5.26 -6.94 19.67
C ASP A 201 5.71 -5.72 18.84
N ARG A 202 6.49 -5.95 17.78
CA ARG A 202 6.96 -4.92 16.84
C ARG A 202 6.46 -5.19 15.42
N VAL A 203 5.15 -5.37 15.27
CA VAL A 203 4.51 -5.64 13.99
C VAL A 203 3.74 -4.39 13.54
N LEU A 204 4.19 -3.79 12.43
CA LEU A 204 3.49 -2.76 11.70
C LEU A 204 2.69 -3.43 10.58
N PHE A 205 1.39 -3.13 10.49
CA PHE A 205 0.56 -3.53 9.35
C PHE A 205 0.23 -2.29 8.53
N MET A 206 0.55 -2.32 7.25
CA MET A 206 0.26 -1.19 6.37
C MET A 206 -0.43 -1.65 5.09
N GLY A 207 -1.14 -0.71 4.47
CA GLY A 207 -1.79 -1.01 3.20
C GLY A 207 -2.16 0.22 2.42
N PHE A 208 -2.51 -0.02 1.16
CA PHE A 208 -2.78 0.98 0.15
C PHE A 208 -4.22 0.86 -0.35
N SER A 209 -4.96 1.96 -0.46
CA SER A 209 -6.32 1.96 -1.03
C SER A 209 -7.23 0.88 -0.37
N ALA A 210 -7.66 -0.13 -1.09
CA ALA A 210 -8.40 -1.27 -0.52
C ALA A 210 -7.60 -2.02 0.55
N GLY A 211 -6.27 -2.13 0.39
CA GLY A 211 -5.37 -2.66 1.43
C GLY A 211 -5.30 -1.76 2.67
N ALA A 212 -5.45 -0.45 2.52
CA ALA A 212 -5.59 0.47 3.65
C ALA A 212 -6.92 0.27 4.40
N ALA A 213 -8.01 -0.03 3.68
CA ALA A 213 -9.28 -0.42 4.31
C ALA A 213 -9.17 -1.75 5.07
N LEU A 214 -8.45 -2.72 4.53
CA LEU A 214 -8.09 -3.96 5.24
C LEU A 214 -7.26 -3.65 6.49
N THR A 215 -6.26 -2.77 6.39
CA THR A 215 -5.43 -2.31 7.50
C THR A 215 -6.29 -1.69 8.61
N ALA A 216 -7.19 -0.77 8.27
CA ALA A 216 -8.13 -0.20 9.22
C ALA A 216 -8.99 -1.28 9.89
N GLY A 217 -9.45 -2.29 9.14
CA GLY A 217 -10.18 -3.43 9.69
C GLY A 217 -9.37 -4.25 10.71
N THR A 218 -8.08 -4.50 10.45
CA THR A 218 -7.22 -5.20 11.43
C THR A 218 -6.93 -4.36 12.66
N MET A 219 -6.75 -3.04 12.48
CA MET A 219 -6.54 -2.07 13.55
C MET A 219 -7.73 -2.00 14.50
N LEU A 220 -8.95 -2.10 13.96
CA LEU A 220 -10.21 -1.98 14.69
C LEU A 220 -10.80 -3.34 15.12
N ALA A 221 -10.07 -4.45 14.96
CA ALA A 221 -10.53 -5.77 15.38
C ALA A 221 -10.98 -5.77 16.86
N GLU A 222 -12.02 -6.54 17.16
CA GLU A 222 -12.60 -6.59 18.51
C GLU A 222 -11.60 -7.07 19.56
N ASN A 223 -10.85 -8.13 19.23
CA ASN A 223 -9.82 -8.66 20.11
C ASN A 223 -8.51 -7.85 20.00
N PRO A 224 -8.13 -7.07 21.02
CA PRO A 224 -6.90 -6.26 20.98
C PRO A 224 -5.62 -7.08 20.78
N ALA A 225 -5.59 -8.34 21.21
CA ALA A 225 -4.42 -9.21 21.07
C ALA A 225 -4.14 -9.59 19.60
N GLU A 226 -5.16 -9.51 18.73
CA GLU A 226 -5.04 -9.81 17.31
C GLU A 226 -4.62 -8.60 16.48
N ARG A 227 -4.75 -7.37 17.03
CA ARG A 227 -4.39 -6.14 16.34
C ARG A 227 -2.89 -6.06 16.08
N PRO A 228 -2.45 -5.37 15.01
CA PRO A 228 -1.05 -5.02 14.85
C PRO A 228 -0.61 -4.07 15.97
N ASN A 229 0.69 -3.88 16.16
CA ASN A 229 1.22 -2.96 17.16
C ASN A 229 1.26 -1.51 16.63
N TYR A 230 1.41 -1.35 15.33
CA TYR A 230 1.46 -0.09 14.60
C TYR A 230 0.74 -0.23 13.27
N VAL A 231 0.24 0.86 12.70
CA VAL A 231 -0.48 0.86 11.42
C VAL A 231 0.01 1.94 10.48
N GLY A 232 -0.02 1.62 9.16
CA GLY A 232 0.18 2.57 8.07
C GLY A 232 -1.00 2.54 7.11
N VAL A 233 -1.72 3.65 6.97
CA VAL A 233 -2.88 3.80 6.08
C VAL A 233 -2.48 4.74 4.96
N ILE A 234 -2.40 4.25 3.72
CA ILE A 234 -1.92 5.02 2.60
C ILE A 234 -3.04 5.16 1.56
N TYR A 235 -3.48 6.41 1.32
CA TYR A 235 -4.60 6.80 0.46
C TYR A 235 -5.83 5.88 0.60
N GLY A 236 -6.33 5.72 1.85
CA GLY A 236 -7.49 4.88 2.12
C GLY A 236 -8.05 5.07 3.52
N GLY A 237 -8.61 4.00 4.06
CA GLY A 237 -9.23 3.98 5.38
C GLY A 237 -10.50 3.14 5.40
N PRO A 238 -11.35 3.25 6.42
CA PRO A 238 -12.63 2.56 6.45
C PRO A 238 -13.49 2.92 5.25
N ILE A 239 -14.06 1.94 4.57
CA ILE A 239 -14.94 2.13 3.41
C ILE A 239 -16.30 1.47 3.64
N GLY A 240 -17.31 1.94 2.89
CA GLY A 240 -18.65 1.34 2.89
C GLY A 240 -19.59 1.83 3.97
N GLY A 241 -19.31 2.99 4.60
CA GLY A 241 -20.22 3.54 5.62
C GLY A 241 -19.60 4.67 6.47
N PRO A 242 -20.25 5.02 7.57
CA PRO A 242 -19.68 5.92 8.54
C PRO A 242 -18.42 5.31 9.17
N ILE A 243 -17.53 6.18 9.68
CA ILE A 243 -16.34 5.72 10.39
C ILE A 243 -16.78 4.88 11.59
N PRO A 244 -16.26 3.65 11.75
CA PRO A 244 -16.58 2.82 12.89
C PRO A 244 -16.16 3.45 14.21
N SER A 245 -16.79 3.04 15.32
CA SER A 245 -16.32 3.41 16.66
C SER A 245 -14.86 2.96 16.84
N ILE A 246 -14.01 3.87 17.28
CA ILE A 246 -12.61 3.61 17.53
C ILE A 246 -12.45 3.00 18.93
N PRO A 247 -12.00 1.74 19.03
CA PRO A 247 -11.84 1.09 20.34
C PRO A 247 -10.74 1.74 21.19
N ALA A 248 -10.85 1.58 22.51
CA ALA A 248 -9.73 1.91 23.40
C ALA A 248 -8.48 1.08 23.04
N ASN A 249 -7.30 1.62 23.29
CA ASN A 249 -6.01 0.99 22.97
C ASN A 249 -5.83 0.66 21.47
N THR A 250 -6.42 1.47 20.60
CA THR A 250 -6.14 1.42 19.16
C THR A 250 -4.67 1.75 18.91
N PRO A 251 -3.97 0.99 18.05
CA PRO A 251 -2.55 1.21 17.76
C PRO A 251 -2.25 2.62 17.22
N PRO A 252 -1.06 3.17 17.47
CA PRO A 252 -0.58 4.36 16.76
C PRO A 252 -0.63 4.17 15.26
N ALA A 253 -1.00 5.24 14.55
CA ALA A 253 -1.24 5.18 13.10
C ALA A 253 -0.51 6.29 12.36
N PHE A 254 0.16 5.92 11.26
CA PHE A 254 0.63 6.82 10.22
C PHE A 254 -0.37 6.83 9.07
N LEU A 255 -0.76 8.00 8.60
CA LEU A 255 -1.68 8.20 7.49
C LEU A 255 -1.03 9.10 6.43
N ALA A 256 -1.24 8.79 5.14
CA ALA A 256 -0.69 9.59 4.05
C ALA A 256 -1.61 9.61 2.84
N VAL A 257 -2.03 10.79 2.41
CA VAL A 257 -2.95 10.98 1.29
C VAL A 257 -2.55 12.21 0.47
N ALA A 258 -2.89 12.22 -0.82
CA ALA A 258 -2.80 13.42 -1.64
C ALA A 258 -4.10 14.23 -1.56
N GLU A 259 -4.00 15.56 -1.51
CA GLU A 259 -5.16 16.45 -1.46
C GLU A 259 -6.03 16.32 -2.71
N ASP A 260 -5.37 16.10 -3.86
CA ASP A 260 -6.01 15.92 -5.17
C ASP A 260 -6.50 14.47 -5.43
N ASP A 261 -6.53 13.61 -4.40
CA ASP A 261 -7.12 12.27 -4.48
C ASP A 261 -8.65 12.32 -4.31
N PRO A 262 -9.41 12.14 -5.40
CA PRO A 262 -10.87 12.24 -5.33
C PRO A 262 -11.54 11.07 -4.61
N LEU A 263 -10.80 9.99 -4.33
CA LEU A 263 -11.34 8.77 -3.71
C LEU A 263 -11.09 8.73 -2.20
N ALA A 264 -9.89 9.13 -1.76
CA ALA A 264 -9.44 8.88 -0.40
C ALA A 264 -9.27 10.15 0.44
N SER A 265 -8.95 11.31 -0.15
CA SER A 265 -8.55 12.49 0.61
C SER A 265 -9.54 12.85 1.75
N ALA A 266 -10.78 13.08 1.40
CA ALA A 266 -11.80 13.48 2.40
C ALA A 266 -12.10 12.38 3.43
N ALA A 267 -12.04 11.10 3.04
CA ALA A 267 -12.31 9.97 3.92
C ALA A 267 -11.17 9.72 4.92
N GLU A 268 -9.92 9.82 4.44
CA GLU A 268 -8.74 9.61 5.29
C GLU A 268 -8.56 10.72 6.31
N ILE A 269 -8.80 11.99 5.91
CA ILE A 269 -8.79 13.13 6.84
C ILE A 269 -9.83 12.93 7.96
N LYS A 270 -11.05 12.52 7.63
CA LYS A 270 -12.09 12.21 8.64
C LYS A 270 -11.68 11.04 9.53
N PHE A 271 -11.04 10.04 8.99
CA PHE A 271 -10.55 8.91 9.78
C PHE A 271 -9.45 9.34 10.75
N PHE A 272 -8.51 10.18 10.30
CA PHE A 272 -7.52 10.80 11.17
C PHE A 272 -8.18 11.59 12.33
N GLU A 273 -9.19 12.38 12.04
CA GLU A 273 -9.92 13.14 13.08
C GLU A 273 -10.54 12.22 14.13
N ALA A 274 -11.18 11.14 13.69
CA ALA A 274 -11.77 10.14 14.59
C ALA A 274 -10.71 9.42 15.45
N LEU A 275 -9.56 9.07 14.87
CA LEU A 275 -8.45 8.50 15.61
C LEU A 275 -7.86 9.46 16.64
N ARG A 276 -7.74 10.74 16.29
CA ARG A 276 -7.29 11.80 17.19
C ARG A 276 -8.24 12.00 18.37
N GLU A 277 -9.55 12.05 18.12
CA GLU A 277 -10.58 12.13 19.15
C GLU A 277 -10.53 10.95 20.11
N ALA A 278 -10.27 9.75 19.59
CA ALA A 278 -10.08 8.52 20.36
C ALA A 278 -8.71 8.41 21.05
N LYS A 279 -7.82 9.41 20.90
CA LYS A 279 -6.45 9.45 21.46
C LYS A 279 -5.55 8.28 20.99
N ALA A 280 -5.74 7.82 19.76
CA ALA A 280 -4.96 6.76 19.14
C ALA A 280 -3.60 7.22 18.59
N ALA A 281 -3.14 8.43 18.93
CA ALA A 281 -1.87 9.03 18.48
C ALA A 281 -1.63 8.94 16.96
N PRO A 282 -2.56 9.38 16.10
CA PRO A 282 -2.35 9.36 14.66
C PRO A 282 -1.41 10.48 14.21
N GLU A 283 -0.64 10.21 13.15
CA GLU A 283 0.09 11.21 12.36
C GLU A 283 -0.46 11.22 10.93
N LEU A 284 -0.69 12.38 10.34
CA LEU A 284 -1.26 12.53 8.99
C LEU A 284 -0.39 13.45 8.13
N HIS A 285 -0.05 12.96 6.93
CA HIS A 285 0.58 13.71 5.86
C HIS A 285 -0.40 13.92 4.71
N VAL A 286 -0.67 15.19 4.36
CA VAL A 286 -1.51 15.54 3.22
C VAL A 286 -0.64 16.23 2.18
N TYR A 287 -0.35 15.52 1.09
CA TYR A 287 0.45 16.06 -0.01
C TYR A 287 -0.40 16.92 -0.92
N ARG A 288 0.17 18.03 -1.41
CA ARG A 288 -0.53 18.93 -2.33
C ARG A 288 -1.07 18.21 -3.56
N SER A 289 -0.31 17.25 -4.08
CA SER A 289 -0.64 16.49 -5.30
C SER A 289 -0.01 15.10 -5.24
N GLY A 290 -0.62 14.16 -5.94
CA GLY A 290 -0.19 12.77 -6.00
C GLY A 290 -1.28 11.91 -6.63
N GLN A 291 -2.52 12.36 -6.62
CA GLN A 291 -3.70 11.61 -7.02
C GLN A 291 -3.84 10.29 -6.24
N HIS A 292 -4.82 9.47 -6.60
CA HIS A 292 -4.93 8.13 -6.05
C HIS A 292 -3.81 7.22 -6.57
N GLY A 293 -3.21 6.38 -5.69
CA GLY A 293 -2.24 5.39 -6.13
C GLY A 293 -0.83 5.95 -6.41
N PHE A 294 -0.37 6.95 -5.65
CA PHE A 294 1.00 7.46 -5.82
C PHE A 294 2.06 6.40 -5.48
N SER A 295 1.87 5.58 -4.44
CA SER A 295 2.69 4.42 -4.05
C SER A 295 4.22 4.63 -4.24
N MET A 296 4.94 3.68 -4.86
CA MET A 296 6.37 3.79 -5.21
C MET A 296 6.61 4.40 -6.61
N MET A 297 5.57 4.98 -7.21
CA MET A 297 5.66 5.61 -8.54
C MET A 297 6.12 7.06 -8.41
N LEU A 298 7.36 7.35 -8.81
CA LEU A 298 7.91 8.70 -8.75
C LEU A 298 7.17 9.64 -9.71
N ARG A 299 6.64 10.74 -9.17
CA ARG A 299 5.85 11.75 -9.90
C ARG A 299 6.47 13.14 -9.83
N ASN A 300 7.69 13.26 -9.25
CA ASN A 300 8.39 14.52 -8.99
C ASN A 300 7.58 15.46 -8.07
N GLY A 301 6.87 14.88 -7.11
CA GLY A 301 6.06 15.58 -6.12
C GLY A 301 6.46 15.26 -4.69
N THR A 302 5.90 15.99 -3.73
CA THR A 302 6.15 15.74 -2.30
C THR A 302 5.63 14.39 -1.84
N SER A 303 4.62 13.84 -2.52
CA SER A 303 4.10 12.49 -2.27
C SER A 303 5.14 11.37 -2.53
N ASP A 304 6.22 11.65 -3.26
CA ASP A 304 7.27 10.66 -3.51
C ASP A 304 8.08 10.33 -2.25
N HIS A 305 7.98 11.17 -1.20
CA HIS A 305 8.69 11.02 0.08
C HIS A 305 7.89 10.29 1.17
N TRP A 306 6.68 9.83 0.87
CA TRP A 306 5.81 9.21 1.87
C TRP A 306 6.46 8.05 2.64
N ILE A 307 7.31 7.26 1.97
CA ILE A 307 7.94 6.09 2.59
C ILE A 307 9.09 6.51 3.52
N ASP A 308 9.81 7.58 3.20
CA ASP A 308 10.83 8.17 4.07
C ASP A 308 10.16 8.75 5.33
N GLU A 309 9.03 9.44 5.19
CA GLU A 309 8.26 10.00 6.30
C GLU A 309 7.69 8.90 7.20
N LEU A 310 7.16 7.82 6.62
CA LEU A 310 6.77 6.63 7.39
C LEU A 310 7.97 6.03 8.13
N TYR A 311 9.14 5.96 7.52
CA TYR A 311 10.34 5.43 8.15
C TYR A 311 10.81 6.32 9.30
N TRP A 312 10.75 7.65 9.17
CA TRP A 312 11.05 8.59 10.25
C TRP A 312 10.03 8.48 11.39
N TRP A 313 8.74 8.34 11.07
CA TRP A 313 7.72 8.05 12.06
C TRP A 313 8.02 6.73 12.80
N MET A 314 8.38 5.67 12.08
CA MET A 314 8.80 4.40 12.70
C MET A 314 10.02 4.59 13.62
N ALA A 315 10.99 5.43 13.23
CA ALA A 315 12.16 5.73 14.04
C ALA A 315 11.80 6.44 15.37
N SER A 316 10.75 7.26 15.39
CA SER A 316 10.25 7.91 16.61
C SER A 316 9.72 6.92 17.65
N TYR A 317 9.35 5.71 17.22
CA TYR A 317 8.97 4.58 18.08
C TYR A 317 10.07 3.53 18.23
N ASP A 318 11.31 3.86 17.88
CA ASP A 318 12.47 2.94 17.90
C ASP A 318 12.32 1.70 16.97
N LEU A 319 11.37 1.67 16.06
CA LEU A 319 11.08 0.51 15.20
C LEU A 319 12.16 0.25 14.14
N THR A 320 13.01 1.20 13.86
CA THR A 320 14.13 1.08 12.91
C THR A 320 15.44 0.64 13.57
N LYS A 321 15.46 0.57 14.92
CA LYS A 321 16.63 0.13 15.71
C LYS A 321 16.66 -1.39 15.87
N PRO A 322 17.87 -1.96 16.03
CA PRO A 322 18.08 -3.39 16.31
C PRO A 322 17.41 -3.89 17.61
#